data_df7462ae1c6fc7a00482e4d4fe1432e1
#
_entry.id   df7462ae1c6fc7a00482e4d4fe1432e1
#
_cell.length_a   1.000
_cell.length_b   1.000
_cell.length_c   1.000
_cell.angle_alpha   90.00
_cell.angle_beta   90.00
_cell.angle_gamma   90.00
#
_symmetry.space_group_name_H-M   'P 1'
#
loop_
_entity.id
_entity.type
_entity.pdbx_description
1 polymer ?
#
loop_
_entity_poly.entity_id
_entity_poly.type
_entity_poly.pdbx_seq_one_letter_code
_entity_poly.pdbx_strand_id
1 'polypeptide(L)'
;SIINSRKAIAAVFAPEAMPKDFPFKGGGLLGLRPHVFYAASSDLVAAPEDLPDMERRYASMTVPVDVLYGRGDRILNVKRQGEALKQKLDRVNLRIIDGGHMLPVTQPALTTDWVLAVAAAAPAQAELLA
;
A
#
# COMPACT_ATOMS: atom_id res chain seq x y z
N SER A 1 12.73 23.09 -0.04
CA SER A 1 14.01 22.93 -0.77
C SER A 1 14.00 21.54 -1.44
N ILE A 2 14.42 21.46 -2.71
CA ILE A 2 14.50 20.22 -3.53
C ILE A 2 15.29 19.12 -2.81
N ILE A 3 16.33 19.50 -2.06
CA ILE A 3 17.17 18.56 -1.29
C ILE A 3 16.34 17.85 -0.20
N ASN A 4 15.48 18.57 0.49
CA ASN A 4 14.62 17.99 1.53
C ASN A 4 13.54 17.07 0.92
N SER A 5 13.01 17.43 -0.26
CA SER A 5 12.05 16.60 -0.99
C SER A 5 12.65 15.26 -1.42
N ARG A 6 13.89 15.26 -1.93
CA ARG A 6 14.59 14.00 -2.28
C ARG A 6 14.83 13.10 -1.07
N LYS A 7 15.19 13.68 0.08
CA LYS A 7 15.35 12.92 1.33
C LYS A 7 14.02 12.33 1.79
N ALA A 8 12.94 13.09 1.73
CA ALA A 8 11.61 12.62 2.08
C ALA A 8 11.14 11.47 1.17
N ILE A 9 11.32 11.62 -0.15
CA ILE A 9 11.00 10.54 -1.11
C ILE A 9 11.88 9.31 -0.83
N ALA A 10 13.19 9.48 -0.60
CA ALA A 10 14.10 8.38 -0.31
C ALA A 10 13.73 7.62 0.97
N ALA A 11 13.20 8.31 1.98
CA ALA A 11 12.77 7.69 3.25
C ALA A 11 11.62 6.67 3.04
N VAL A 12 10.78 6.89 2.03
CA VAL A 12 9.68 5.97 1.67
C VAL A 12 10.20 4.63 1.13
N PHE A 13 11.41 4.61 0.59
CA PHE A 13 12.04 3.40 0.07
C PHE A 13 12.78 2.59 1.12
N ALA A 14 13.02 3.14 2.31
CA ALA A 14 13.77 2.41 3.33
C ALA A 14 13.10 1.07 3.71
N PRO A 15 13.90 0.00 3.91
CA PRO A 15 15.37 -0.08 3.98
C PRO A 15 16.09 -0.08 2.62
N GLU A 16 15.39 -0.23 1.50
CA GLU A 16 16.00 -0.27 0.18
C GLU A 16 16.44 1.12 -0.30
N ALA A 17 17.31 1.14 -1.28
CA ALA A 17 17.73 2.37 -1.94
C ALA A 17 16.68 2.83 -2.96
N MET A 18 16.33 4.10 -2.93
CA MET A 18 15.49 4.71 -3.96
C MET A 18 16.21 4.65 -5.33
N PRO A 19 15.56 4.16 -6.40
CA PRO A 19 16.12 4.24 -7.76
C PRO A 19 16.49 5.68 -8.11
N LYS A 20 17.65 5.87 -8.74
CA LYS A 20 18.19 7.23 -9.01
C LYS A 20 17.28 8.07 -9.90
N ASP A 21 16.53 7.43 -10.79
CA ASP A 21 15.63 8.07 -11.75
C ASP A 21 14.17 8.15 -11.26
N PHE A 22 13.84 7.55 -10.13
CA PHE A 22 12.48 7.54 -9.57
C PHE A 22 11.87 8.94 -9.41
N PRO A 23 12.61 9.96 -8.91
CA PRO A 23 12.04 11.30 -8.78
C PRO A 23 11.47 11.85 -10.09
N PHE A 24 12.05 11.48 -11.22
CA PHE A 24 11.63 11.92 -12.55
C PHE A 24 10.75 10.90 -13.27
N LYS A 25 11.26 9.68 -13.51
CA LYS A 25 10.57 8.65 -14.28
C LYS A 25 9.44 7.97 -13.49
N GLY A 26 9.62 7.81 -12.19
CA GLY A 26 8.60 7.25 -11.30
C GLY A 26 7.56 8.26 -10.81
N GLY A 27 7.63 9.51 -11.29
CA GLY A 27 6.66 10.53 -10.91
C GLY A 27 6.81 11.09 -9.49
N GLY A 28 7.91 10.77 -8.78
CA GLY A 28 8.11 11.19 -7.39
C GLY A 28 8.06 12.70 -7.14
N LEU A 29 8.37 13.52 -8.19
CA LEU A 29 8.24 14.97 -8.10
C LEU A 29 6.84 15.49 -8.42
N LEU A 30 5.95 14.68 -8.97
CA LEU A 30 4.58 15.09 -9.28
C LEU A 30 3.79 15.44 -8.02
N GLY A 31 4.04 14.73 -6.92
CA GLY A 31 3.44 15.01 -5.62
C GLY A 31 3.80 16.38 -5.02
N LEU A 32 4.84 17.04 -5.56
CA LEU A 32 5.23 18.40 -5.14
C LEU A 32 4.47 19.51 -5.87
N ARG A 33 3.63 19.18 -6.84
CA ARG A 33 2.75 20.17 -7.48
C ARG A 33 1.76 20.71 -6.47
N PRO A 34 1.53 22.04 -6.41
CA PRO A 34 0.70 22.64 -5.37
C PRO A 34 -0.70 22.01 -5.22
N HIS A 35 -1.37 21.75 -6.34
CA HIS A 35 -2.70 21.13 -6.33
C HIS A 35 -2.70 19.67 -5.85
N VAL A 36 -1.65 18.88 -6.20
CA VAL A 36 -1.51 17.49 -5.74
C VAL A 36 -1.21 17.45 -4.25
N PHE A 37 -0.31 18.32 -3.79
CA PHE A 37 0.02 18.44 -2.38
C PHE A 37 -1.21 18.88 -1.55
N TYR A 38 -1.98 19.85 -2.06
CA TYR A 38 -3.20 20.29 -1.40
C TYR A 38 -4.25 19.17 -1.31
N ALA A 39 -4.51 18.47 -2.41
CA ALA A 39 -5.45 17.34 -2.42
C ALA A 39 -5.04 16.25 -1.43
N ALA A 40 -3.81 15.77 -1.47
CA ALA A 40 -3.30 14.75 -0.55
C ALA A 40 -3.35 15.21 0.93
N SER A 41 -3.08 16.50 1.20
CA SER A 41 -3.18 17.05 2.55
C SER A 41 -4.62 17.11 3.02
N SER A 42 -5.56 17.47 2.15
CA SER A 42 -7.00 17.50 2.45
C SER A 42 -7.52 16.10 2.78
N ASP A 43 -7.13 15.08 2.00
CA ASP A 43 -7.49 13.68 2.26
C ASP A 43 -6.98 13.20 3.62
N LEU A 44 -5.74 13.54 3.98
CA LEU A 44 -5.16 13.19 5.29
C LEU A 44 -5.92 13.87 6.45
N VAL A 45 -6.41 15.08 6.27
CA VAL A 45 -7.19 15.79 7.28
C VAL A 45 -8.58 15.18 7.43
N ALA A 46 -9.23 14.79 6.32
CA ALA A 46 -10.56 14.18 6.33
C ALA A 46 -10.55 12.71 6.85
N ALA A 47 -9.45 11.96 6.63
CA ALA A 47 -9.38 10.55 6.95
C ALA A 47 -9.81 10.17 8.39
N PRO A 48 -9.47 10.91 9.47
CA PRO A 48 -9.93 10.58 10.82
C PRO A 48 -11.46 10.60 10.98
N GLU A 49 -12.18 11.38 10.19
CA GLU A 49 -13.64 11.46 10.22
C GLU A 49 -14.26 10.32 9.42
N ASP A 50 -13.70 9.98 8.25
CA ASP A 50 -14.27 9.01 7.31
C ASP A 50 -13.91 7.57 7.63
N LEU A 51 -12.67 7.31 8.10
CA LEU A 51 -12.18 5.95 8.34
C LEU A 51 -13.02 5.12 9.30
N PRO A 52 -13.57 5.63 10.42
CA PRO A 52 -14.41 4.83 11.32
C PRO A 52 -15.67 4.29 10.63
N ASP A 53 -16.27 5.06 9.73
CA ASP A 53 -17.46 4.65 8.97
C ASP A 53 -17.10 3.58 7.91
N MET A 54 -15.98 3.76 7.25
CA MET A 54 -15.45 2.77 6.32
C MET A 54 -15.11 1.45 7.04
N GLU A 55 -14.49 1.53 8.21
CA GLU A 55 -14.11 0.35 9.00
C GLU A 55 -15.35 -0.43 9.46
N ARG A 56 -16.44 0.22 9.87
CA ARG A 56 -17.70 -0.46 10.22
C ARG A 56 -18.29 -1.27 9.07
N ARG A 57 -18.00 -0.89 7.81
CA ARG A 57 -18.44 -1.58 6.61
C ARG A 57 -17.62 -2.83 6.29
N TYR A 58 -16.46 -3.03 6.93
CA TYR A 58 -15.63 -4.23 6.69
C TYR A 58 -16.38 -5.51 6.97
N ALA A 59 -17.24 -5.56 8.00
CA ALA A 59 -18.04 -6.73 8.32
C ALA A 59 -19.00 -7.18 7.20
N SER A 60 -19.35 -6.28 6.28
CA SER A 60 -20.20 -6.57 5.12
C SER A 60 -19.43 -6.95 3.85
N MET A 61 -18.09 -6.96 3.89
CA MET A 61 -17.28 -7.32 2.74
C MET A 61 -17.30 -8.82 2.49
N THR A 62 -17.71 -9.20 1.29
CA THR A 62 -17.75 -10.61 0.85
C THR A 62 -16.57 -10.97 -0.03
N VAL A 63 -15.86 -9.98 -0.58
CA VAL A 63 -14.70 -10.20 -1.45
C VAL A 63 -13.48 -10.61 -0.62
N PRO A 64 -12.64 -11.53 -1.11
CA PRO A 64 -11.36 -11.84 -0.48
C PRO A 64 -10.41 -10.64 -0.60
N VAL A 65 -9.57 -10.49 0.41
CA VAL A 65 -8.57 -9.42 0.46
C VAL A 65 -7.18 -10.02 0.56
N ASP A 66 -6.36 -9.79 -0.44
CA ASP A 66 -4.97 -10.22 -0.47
C ASP A 66 -4.05 -9.03 -0.21
N VAL A 67 -3.18 -9.16 0.78
CA VAL A 67 -2.25 -8.10 1.21
C VAL A 67 -0.82 -8.60 1.09
N LEU A 68 -0.01 -7.91 0.30
CA LEU A 68 1.44 -8.10 0.26
C LEU A 68 2.12 -7.00 1.07
N TYR A 69 2.93 -7.38 2.05
CA TYR A 69 3.52 -6.44 3.00
C TYR A 69 5.03 -6.61 3.13
N GLY A 70 5.77 -5.51 3.13
CA GLY A 70 7.20 -5.50 3.39
C GLY A 70 7.49 -5.51 4.90
N ARG A 71 8.25 -6.50 5.38
CA ARG A 71 8.64 -6.62 6.79
C ARG A 71 9.40 -5.40 7.31
N GLY A 72 10.17 -4.77 6.44
CA GLY A 72 11.00 -3.59 6.75
C GLY A 72 10.32 -2.25 6.47
N ASP A 73 9.01 -2.23 6.18
CA ASP A 73 8.26 -1.01 5.94
C ASP A 73 8.39 -0.06 7.14
N ARG A 74 8.89 1.15 6.88
CA ARG A 74 9.10 2.20 7.89
C ARG A 74 8.03 3.29 7.86
N ILE A 75 7.12 3.22 6.90
CA ILE A 75 5.99 4.14 6.76
C ILE A 75 4.77 3.57 7.48
N LEU A 76 4.45 2.31 7.20
CA LEU A 76 3.33 1.60 7.80
C LEU A 76 3.84 0.46 8.69
N ASN A 77 3.18 0.24 9.79
CA ASN A 77 3.52 -0.83 10.72
C ASN A 77 2.69 -2.08 10.41
N VAL A 78 3.35 -3.19 10.10
CA VAL A 78 2.68 -4.45 9.72
C VAL A 78 1.68 -4.94 10.76
N LYS A 79 1.99 -4.80 12.06
CA LYS A 79 1.08 -5.21 13.14
C LYS A 79 -0.16 -4.35 13.21
N ARG A 80 -0.01 -3.03 13.05
CA ARG A 80 -1.11 -2.07 13.19
C ARG A 80 -2.00 -1.99 11.95
N GLN A 81 -1.46 -2.27 10.76
CA GLN A 81 -2.21 -2.22 9.50
C GLN A 81 -2.49 -3.62 8.95
N GLY A 82 -1.47 -4.44 8.71
CA GLY A 82 -1.61 -5.76 8.09
C GLY A 82 -2.26 -6.80 9.01
N GLU A 83 -1.69 -7.01 10.22
CA GLU A 83 -2.20 -8.02 11.16
C GLU A 83 -3.54 -7.59 11.77
N ALA A 84 -3.72 -6.28 12.06
CA ALA A 84 -4.99 -5.77 12.57
C ALA A 84 -6.13 -5.92 11.54
N LEU A 85 -5.84 -5.85 10.25
CA LEU A 85 -6.84 -6.09 9.20
C LEU A 85 -7.37 -7.53 9.24
N LYS A 86 -6.51 -8.51 9.52
CA LYS A 86 -6.93 -9.92 9.70
C LYS A 86 -7.89 -10.14 10.87
N GLN A 87 -7.86 -9.25 11.86
CA GLN A 87 -8.78 -9.31 13.01
C GLN A 87 -10.15 -8.72 12.69
N LYS A 88 -10.24 -7.89 11.64
CA LYS A 88 -11.45 -7.16 11.24
C LYS A 88 -12.15 -7.77 10.04
N LEU A 89 -11.47 -8.62 9.29
CA LEU A 89 -11.96 -9.26 8.07
C LEU A 89 -11.66 -10.76 8.12
N ASP A 90 -12.68 -11.59 7.90
CA ASP A 90 -12.55 -13.05 7.96
C ASP A 90 -11.72 -13.63 6.78
N ARG A 91 -11.67 -12.92 5.66
CA ARG A 91 -11.07 -13.39 4.41
C ARG A 91 -9.88 -12.55 3.99
N VAL A 92 -8.87 -12.46 4.88
CA VAL A 92 -7.62 -11.76 4.60
C VAL A 92 -6.47 -12.75 4.46
N ASN A 93 -5.85 -12.76 3.30
CA ASN A 93 -4.59 -13.45 3.05
C ASN A 93 -3.44 -12.43 3.16
N LEU A 94 -2.72 -12.43 4.27
CA LEU A 94 -1.58 -11.55 4.51
C LEU A 94 -0.28 -12.30 4.25
N ARG A 95 0.46 -11.88 3.22
CA ARG A 95 1.81 -12.34 2.91
C ARG A 95 2.83 -11.27 3.29
N ILE A 96 3.75 -11.61 4.18
CA ILE A 96 4.83 -10.73 4.62
C ILE A 96 6.13 -11.22 3.97
N ILE A 97 6.81 -10.31 3.27
CA ILE A 97 8.09 -10.59 2.61
C ILE A 97 9.17 -9.63 3.11
N ASP A 98 10.43 -9.94 2.81
CA ASP A 98 11.51 -9.02 3.07
C ASP A 98 11.44 -7.87 2.05
N GLY A 99 11.49 -6.63 2.56
CA GLY A 99 11.34 -5.41 1.76
C GLY A 99 10.71 -4.28 2.55
N GLY A 100 10.66 -3.10 1.95
CA GLY A 100 10.10 -1.89 2.53
C GLY A 100 8.71 -1.55 2.00
N HIS A 101 8.40 -0.24 2.01
CA HIS A 101 7.09 0.26 1.61
C HIS A 101 6.85 0.19 0.09
N MET A 102 7.90 0.33 -0.72
CA MET A 102 7.79 0.50 -2.16
C MET A 102 8.03 -0.80 -2.95
N LEU A 103 7.45 -1.92 -2.48
CA LEU A 103 7.57 -3.24 -3.11
C LEU A 103 7.34 -3.25 -4.63
N PRO A 104 6.33 -2.55 -5.18
CA PRO A 104 6.12 -2.53 -6.64
C PRO A 104 7.29 -1.95 -7.43
N VAL A 105 8.11 -1.12 -6.79
CA VAL A 105 9.27 -0.47 -7.41
C VAL A 105 10.56 -1.21 -7.10
N THR A 106 10.72 -1.69 -5.86
CA THR A 106 11.95 -2.35 -5.41
C THR A 106 11.99 -3.83 -5.75
N GLN A 107 10.83 -4.48 -5.85
CA GLN A 107 10.65 -5.89 -6.17
C GLN A 107 9.56 -6.11 -7.24
N PRO A 108 9.69 -5.52 -8.44
CA PRO A 108 8.61 -5.50 -9.44
C PRO A 108 8.21 -6.90 -9.92
N ALA A 109 9.17 -7.79 -10.14
CA ALA A 109 8.89 -9.17 -10.60
C ALA A 109 8.04 -9.92 -9.57
N LEU A 110 8.48 -9.95 -8.30
CA LEU A 110 7.76 -10.62 -7.21
C LEU A 110 6.35 -10.04 -7.02
N THR A 111 6.24 -8.71 -7.06
CA THR A 111 4.93 -8.04 -6.91
C THR A 111 4.00 -8.36 -8.08
N THR A 112 4.53 -8.37 -9.31
CA THR A 112 3.75 -8.73 -10.50
C THR A 112 3.27 -10.18 -10.44
N ASP A 113 4.16 -11.12 -10.13
CA ASP A 113 3.82 -12.53 -10.02
C ASP A 113 2.75 -12.77 -8.95
N TRP A 114 2.86 -12.06 -7.82
CA TRP A 114 1.85 -12.13 -6.76
C TRP A 114 0.49 -11.58 -7.22
N VAL A 115 0.46 -10.41 -7.88
CA VAL A 115 -0.79 -9.82 -8.42
C VAL A 115 -1.45 -10.77 -9.43
N LEU A 116 -0.67 -11.36 -10.34
CA LEU A 116 -1.18 -12.30 -11.34
C LEU A 116 -1.74 -13.57 -10.69
N ALA A 117 -1.09 -14.09 -9.66
CA ALA A 117 -1.57 -15.25 -8.91
C ALA A 117 -2.89 -14.97 -8.19
N VAL A 118 -3.02 -13.80 -7.54
CA VAL A 118 -4.27 -13.35 -6.90
C VAL A 118 -5.38 -13.19 -7.93
N ALA A 119 -5.10 -12.54 -9.07
CA ALA A 119 -6.06 -12.35 -10.13
C ALA A 119 -6.55 -13.68 -10.74
N ALA A 120 -5.66 -14.65 -10.90
CA ALA A 120 -6.01 -15.98 -11.41
C ALA A 120 -6.88 -16.79 -10.43
N ALA A 121 -6.71 -16.57 -9.13
CA ALA A 121 -7.50 -17.24 -8.08
C ALA A 121 -8.90 -16.61 -7.86
N ALA A 122 -9.09 -15.37 -8.26
CA ALA A 122 -10.32 -14.61 -8.01
C ALA A 122 -11.61 -15.27 -8.57
N PRO A 123 -11.65 -15.84 -9.79
CA PRO A 123 -12.85 -16.51 -10.32
C PRO A 123 -13.28 -17.71 -9.47
N ALA A 124 -12.34 -18.57 -9.08
CA ALA A 124 -12.62 -19.74 -8.25
C ALA A 124 -13.16 -19.37 -6.85
N GLN A 125 -12.72 -18.23 -6.32
CA GLN A 125 -13.22 -17.72 -5.03
C GLN A 125 -14.62 -17.10 -5.17
N ALA A 126 -14.95 -16.50 -6.31
CA ALA A 126 -16.28 -15.95 -6.58
C ALA A 126 -17.36 -17.06 -6.71
N GLU A 127 -17.03 -18.20 -7.33
CA GLU A 127 -17.93 -19.35 -7.47
C GLU A 127 -18.25 -20.03 -6.12
N LEU A 128 -17.34 -20.00 -5.15
CA LEU A 128 -17.57 -20.52 -3.80
C LEU A 128 -18.50 -19.64 -2.94
N LEU A 129 -18.83 -18.44 -3.44
CA LEU A 129 -19.61 -17.41 -2.75
C LEU A 129 -21.02 -17.22 -3.32
N ALA A 130 -21.31 -17.81 -4.48
CA ALA A 130 -22.60 -17.78 -5.15
C ALA A 130 -23.51 -18.91 -4.67
#